data_32f15ce78274fbb341570e7eb9673423
#
_entry.id   32f15ce78274fbb341570e7eb9673423
#
_cell.length_a   1.000
_cell.length_b   1.000
_cell.length_c   1.000
_cell.angle_alpha   90.00
_cell.angle_beta   90.00
_cell.angle_gamma   90.00
#
_symmetry.space_group_name_H-M   'P 1'
#
loop_
_entity.id
_entity.type
_entity.pdbx_description
1 polymer ?
#
loop_
_entity_poly.entity_id
_entity_poly.type
_entity_poly.pdbx_seq_one_letter_code
_entity_poly.pdbx_strand_id
1 'polypeptide(L)'
;MTGDGFGWVTCSPSLERRRWLRLAAVGCAAVALALTFAVVADPTSLRASGLALALGGAIVALRHVRTPDPAGELRLDAAGVFWWRPAGQDHAERLAPSGLSRWLVMFDGPGGRRCVWRDSLPAPHWRLLRAHVRWHVDRDRTESGAGRVPDQRPLQ
;
A
#
# COMPACT_ATOMS: atom_id res chain seq x y z
N MET A 1 22.90 4.64 -18.23
CA MET A 1 21.45 4.75 -18.51
C MET A 1 21.03 6.10 -17.98
N THR A 2 20.85 7.09 -18.85
CA THR A 2 20.25 8.38 -18.49
C THR A 2 18.82 8.07 -18.09
N GLY A 3 18.55 8.17 -16.78
CA GLY A 3 17.24 7.86 -16.24
C GLY A 3 16.23 8.90 -16.72
N ASP A 4 15.42 8.53 -17.70
CA ASP A 4 14.28 9.32 -18.09
C ASP A 4 13.27 9.30 -16.95
N GLY A 5 13.39 10.28 -16.05
CA GLY A 5 12.35 10.57 -15.07
C GLY A 5 11.07 10.99 -15.79
N PHE A 6 9.97 11.02 -15.08
CA PHE A 6 8.74 11.64 -15.60
C PHE A 6 8.41 12.90 -14.79
N GLY A 7 7.84 13.90 -15.48
CA GLY A 7 7.37 15.12 -14.85
C GLY A 7 6.22 14.87 -13.86
N TRP A 8 5.60 15.93 -13.38
CA TRP A 8 4.44 15.82 -12.51
C TRP A 8 3.28 15.13 -13.21
N VAL A 9 2.80 14.03 -12.63
CA VAL A 9 1.66 13.25 -13.13
C VAL A 9 0.60 13.19 -12.05
N THR A 10 -0.59 13.66 -12.39
CA THR A 10 -1.73 13.63 -11.49
C THR A 10 -2.15 12.19 -11.20
N CYS A 11 -2.21 11.84 -9.94
CA CYS A 11 -2.76 10.56 -9.48
C CYS A 11 -4.27 10.72 -9.30
N SER A 12 -5.03 10.02 -10.13
CA SER A 12 -6.49 9.97 -10.01
C SER A 12 -6.92 9.06 -8.86
N PRO A 13 -8.09 9.29 -8.24
CA PRO A 13 -8.63 8.38 -7.23
C PRO A 13 -8.81 6.97 -7.77
N SER A 14 -8.31 5.97 -7.06
CA SER A 14 -8.33 4.58 -7.50
C SER A 14 -9.71 3.94 -7.39
N LEU A 15 -10.21 3.42 -8.50
CA LEU A 15 -11.41 2.59 -8.53
C LEU A 15 -11.12 1.17 -8.01
N GLU A 16 -9.91 0.65 -8.27
CA GLU A 16 -9.47 -0.66 -7.78
C GLU A 16 -9.45 -0.67 -6.25
N ARG A 17 -8.85 0.34 -5.60
CA ARG A 17 -8.89 0.49 -4.14
C ARG A 17 -10.32 0.45 -3.61
N ARG A 18 -11.22 1.24 -4.20
CA ARG A 18 -12.62 1.29 -3.77
C ARG A 18 -13.32 -0.05 -3.93
N ARG A 19 -13.05 -0.80 -5.01
CA ARG A 19 -13.58 -2.14 -5.22
C ARG A 19 -13.10 -3.12 -4.16
N TRP A 20 -11.79 -3.17 -3.91
CA TRP A 20 -11.20 -4.05 -2.89
C TRP A 20 -11.73 -3.76 -1.49
N LEU A 21 -11.84 -2.48 -1.11
CA LEU A 21 -12.39 -2.11 0.19
C LEU A 21 -13.86 -2.47 0.31
N ARG A 22 -14.66 -2.33 -0.75
CA ARG A 22 -16.08 -2.77 -0.75
C ARG A 22 -16.18 -4.29 -0.62
N LEU A 23 -15.38 -5.05 -1.35
CA LEU A 23 -15.35 -6.50 -1.24
C LEU A 23 -14.94 -6.96 0.16
N ALA A 24 -13.93 -6.32 0.75
CA ALA A 24 -13.53 -6.59 2.13
C ALA A 24 -14.67 -6.27 3.13
N ALA A 25 -15.35 -5.13 2.97
CA ALA A 25 -16.48 -4.76 3.83
C ALA A 25 -17.63 -5.76 3.72
N VAL A 26 -17.99 -6.18 2.49
CA VAL A 26 -19.04 -7.18 2.26
C VAL A 26 -18.63 -8.54 2.83
N GLY A 27 -17.37 -8.96 2.63
CA GLY A 27 -16.85 -10.21 3.21
C GLY A 27 -16.91 -10.21 4.74
N CYS A 28 -16.46 -9.14 5.39
CA CYS A 28 -16.55 -9.01 6.84
C CYS A 28 -18.00 -9.00 7.35
N ALA A 29 -18.91 -8.34 6.63
CA ALA A 29 -20.33 -8.31 6.98
C ALA A 29 -20.96 -9.71 6.84
N ALA A 30 -20.64 -10.46 5.79
CA ALA A 30 -21.12 -11.83 5.61
C ALA A 30 -20.62 -12.77 6.72
N VAL A 31 -19.33 -12.66 7.09
CA VAL A 31 -18.76 -13.42 8.21
C VAL A 31 -19.43 -13.04 9.52
N ALA A 32 -19.64 -11.74 9.77
CA ALA A 32 -20.33 -11.27 10.98
C ALA A 32 -21.75 -11.83 11.07
N LEU A 33 -22.49 -11.83 9.96
CA LEU A 33 -23.84 -12.37 9.88
C LEU A 33 -23.85 -13.88 10.17
N ALA A 34 -22.96 -14.64 9.55
CA ALA A 34 -22.84 -16.09 9.79
C ALA A 34 -22.51 -16.40 11.26
N LEU A 35 -21.59 -15.64 11.87
CA LEU A 35 -21.24 -15.78 13.27
C LEU A 35 -22.38 -15.40 14.20
N THR A 36 -23.21 -14.41 13.85
CA THR A 36 -24.40 -14.05 14.64
C THR A 36 -25.36 -15.23 14.74
N PHE A 37 -25.65 -15.90 13.61
CA PHE A 37 -26.50 -17.10 13.64
C PHE A 37 -25.87 -18.22 14.49
N ALA A 38 -24.55 -18.41 14.38
CA ALA A 38 -23.86 -19.43 15.17
C ALA A 38 -23.85 -19.13 16.68
N VAL A 39 -23.73 -17.86 17.06
CA VAL A 39 -23.77 -17.43 18.49
C VAL A 39 -25.18 -17.62 19.08
N VAL A 40 -26.22 -17.37 18.31
CA VAL A 40 -27.62 -17.60 18.75
C VAL A 40 -27.87 -19.10 19.03
N ALA A 41 -27.25 -19.98 18.20
CA ALA A 41 -27.38 -21.43 18.37
C ALA A 41 -26.57 -21.99 19.55
N ASP A 42 -25.40 -21.42 19.83
CA ASP A 42 -24.50 -21.87 20.90
C ASP A 42 -23.53 -20.73 21.30
N PRO A 43 -23.81 -20.05 22.42
CA PRO A 43 -23.08 -18.84 22.84
C PRO A 43 -21.72 -19.17 23.50
N THR A 44 -20.76 -19.69 22.74
CA THR A 44 -19.42 -19.87 23.25
C THR A 44 -18.62 -18.58 23.16
N SER A 45 -17.68 -18.31 24.09
CA SER A 45 -16.83 -17.12 24.13
C SER A 45 -16.01 -16.94 22.85
N LEU A 46 -15.59 -18.04 22.22
CA LEU A 46 -14.84 -18.03 20.97
C LEU A 46 -15.66 -17.45 19.79
N ARG A 47 -16.95 -17.77 19.72
CA ARG A 47 -17.85 -17.26 18.67
C ARG A 47 -18.14 -15.78 18.85
N ALA A 48 -18.34 -15.35 20.12
CA ALA A 48 -18.54 -13.94 20.46
C ALA A 48 -17.32 -13.09 20.09
N SER A 49 -16.11 -13.60 20.36
CA SER A 49 -14.86 -12.93 19.96
C SER A 49 -14.71 -12.83 18.44
N GLY A 50 -15.05 -13.89 17.72
CA GLY A 50 -15.05 -13.90 16.25
C GLY A 50 -16.01 -12.87 15.64
N LEU A 51 -17.21 -12.74 16.21
CA LEU A 51 -18.20 -11.73 15.80
C LEU A 51 -17.68 -10.31 16.02
N ALA A 52 -17.07 -10.04 17.18
CA ALA A 52 -16.50 -8.73 17.49
C ALA A 52 -15.38 -8.35 16.51
N LEU A 53 -14.50 -9.29 16.16
CA LEU A 53 -13.45 -9.10 15.18
C LEU A 53 -14.01 -8.84 13.76
N ALA A 54 -15.02 -9.59 13.33
CA ALA A 54 -15.65 -9.41 12.03
C ALA A 54 -16.35 -8.04 11.92
N LEU A 55 -17.07 -7.61 12.96
CA LEU A 55 -17.70 -6.30 13.02
C LEU A 55 -16.66 -5.17 13.05
N GLY A 56 -15.59 -5.32 13.84
CA GLY A 56 -14.47 -4.39 13.87
C GLY A 56 -13.83 -4.23 12.49
N GLY A 57 -13.55 -5.34 11.81
CA GLY A 57 -13.01 -5.35 10.45
C GLY A 57 -13.93 -4.65 9.44
N ALA A 58 -15.24 -4.90 9.51
CA ALA A 58 -16.23 -4.25 8.66
C ALA A 58 -16.27 -2.73 8.87
N ILE A 59 -16.23 -2.27 10.12
CA ILE A 59 -16.21 -0.84 10.47
C ILE A 59 -14.95 -0.18 9.94
N VAL A 60 -13.78 -0.79 10.11
CA VAL A 60 -12.49 -0.28 9.62
C VAL A 60 -12.51 -0.20 8.08
N ALA A 61 -12.95 -1.27 7.40
CA ALA A 61 -13.06 -1.28 5.94
C ALA A 61 -14.02 -0.19 5.44
N LEU A 62 -15.16 -0.01 6.10
CA LEU A 62 -16.15 1.01 5.75
C LEU A 62 -15.60 2.45 5.94
N ARG A 63 -14.85 2.69 7.02
CA ARG A 63 -14.16 3.97 7.22
C ARG A 63 -13.18 4.25 6.08
N HIS A 64 -12.36 3.27 5.70
CA HIS A 64 -11.42 3.41 4.59
C HIS A 64 -12.09 3.62 3.23
N VAL A 65 -13.27 3.02 2.99
CA VAL A 65 -14.06 3.31 1.77
C VAL A 65 -14.50 4.77 1.72
N ARG A 66 -14.86 5.34 2.86
CA ARG A 66 -15.32 6.73 2.97
C ARG A 66 -14.19 7.75 2.97
N THR A 67 -12.98 7.35 3.34
CA THR A 67 -11.82 8.24 3.29
C THR A 67 -11.41 8.44 1.82
N PRO A 68 -11.41 9.67 1.29
CA PRO A 68 -10.99 9.92 -0.07
C PRO A 68 -9.53 9.51 -0.25
N ASP A 69 -9.18 9.03 -1.44
CA ASP A 69 -7.78 8.84 -1.80
C ASP A 69 -7.07 10.19 -1.71
N PRO A 70 -5.85 10.22 -1.16
CA PRO A 70 -5.06 11.43 -1.21
C PRO A 70 -4.81 11.79 -2.67
N ALA A 71 -5.53 12.82 -3.14
CA ALA A 71 -5.28 13.39 -4.45
C ALA A 71 -3.92 14.11 -4.42
N GLY A 72 -3.18 14.02 -5.50
CA GLY A 72 -1.89 14.67 -5.61
C GLY A 72 -1.19 14.33 -6.91
N GLU A 73 0.05 14.76 -7.01
CA GLU A 73 0.88 14.55 -8.17
C GLU A 73 2.16 13.82 -7.75
N LEU A 74 2.53 12.85 -8.56
CA LEU A 74 3.76 12.08 -8.42
C LEU A 74 4.77 12.53 -9.48
N ARG A 75 6.02 12.68 -9.09
CA ARG A 75 7.13 12.94 -9.99
C ARG A 75 8.27 11.98 -9.69
N LEU A 76 8.92 11.51 -10.75
CA LEU A 76 10.20 10.84 -10.69
C LEU A 76 11.23 11.75 -11.35
N ASP A 77 12.22 12.18 -10.61
CA ASP A 77 13.29 13.01 -11.17
C ASP A 77 14.36 12.15 -11.89
N ALA A 78 15.25 12.82 -12.59
CA ALA A 78 16.34 12.17 -13.33
C ALA A 78 17.36 11.44 -12.42
N ALA A 79 17.38 11.77 -11.12
CA ALA A 79 18.19 11.08 -10.11
C ALA A 79 17.50 9.83 -9.54
N GLY A 80 16.29 9.51 -10.01
CA GLY A 80 15.49 8.37 -9.51
C GLY A 80 14.79 8.62 -8.18
N VAL A 81 14.69 9.87 -7.75
CA VAL A 81 13.99 10.23 -6.50
C VAL A 81 12.53 10.48 -6.78
N PHE A 82 11.68 9.89 -5.93
CA PHE A 82 10.24 10.08 -6.00
C PHE A 82 9.80 11.27 -5.16
N TRP A 83 8.94 12.09 -5.73
CA TRP A 83 8.36 13.26 -5.11
C TRP A 83 6.85 13.22 -5.17
N TRP A 84 6.21 13.59 -4.08
CA TRP A 84 4.76 13.71 -3.99
C TRP A 84 4.38 15.13 -3.65
N ARG A 85 3.41 15.67 -4.39
CA ARG A 85 2.80 16.96 -4.11
C ARG A 85 1.32 16.74 -3.82
N PRO A 86 0.84 16.92 -2.58
CA PRO A 86 -0.57 16.83 -2.26
C PRO A 86 -1.37 17.86 -3.05
N ALA A 87 -2.60 17.53 -3.44
CA ALA A 87 -3.47 18.47 -4.14
C ALA A 87 -3.70 19.73 -3.28
N GLY A 88 -3.56 20.91 -3.91
CA GLY A 88 -3.73 22.20 -3.26
C GLY A 88 -2.55 22.63 -2.38
N GLN A 89 -1.41 21.94 -2.44
CA GLN A 89 -0.19 22.32 -1.74
C GLN A 89 0.95 22.58 -2.72
N ASP A 90 1.78 23.59 -2.43
CA ASP A 90 2.91 23.95 -3.29
C ASP A 90 4.19 23.21 -2.92
N HIS A 91 4.27 22.61 -1.72
CA HIS A 91 5.42 21.86 -1.29
C HIS A 91 5.35 20.40 -1.74
N ALA A 92 6.49 19.88 -2.15
CA ALA A 92 6.65 18.48 -2.52
C ALA A 92 7.40 17.73 -1.42
N GLU A 93 6.93 16.53 -1.11
CA GLU A 93 7.55 15.61 -0.16
C GLU A 93 8.37 14.56 -0.89
N ARG A 94 9.56 14.26 -0.40
CA ARG A 94 10.34 13.13 -0.90
C ARG A 94 9.73 11.82 -0.40
N LEU A 95 9.60 10.86 -1.31
CA LEU A 95 9.10 9.53 -1.00
C LEU A 95 10.19 8.48 -1.15
N ALA A 96 10.18 7.49 -0.27
CA ALA A 96 11.00 6.28 -0.39
C ALA A 96 10.11 5.08 -0.75
N PRO A 97 10.45 4.30 -1.79
CA PRO A 97 9.68 3.11 -2.12
C PRO A 97 9.86 2.07 -1.00
N SER A 98 8.76 1.55 -0.46
CA SER A 98 8.76 0.59 0.64
C SER A 98 8.11 -0.75 0.29
N GLY A 99 7.42 -0.83 -0.84
CA GLY A 99 6.83 -2.08 -1.29
C GLY A 99 6.28 -2.03 -2.70
N LEU A 100 6.29 -3.19 -3.36
CA LEU A 100 5.81 -3.37 -4.71
C LEU A 100 4.93 -4.59 -4.81
N SER A 101 3.73 -4.42 -5.37
CA SER A 101 2.85 -5.52 -5.76
C SER A 101 2.42 -5.40 -7.22
N ARG A 102 1.61 -6.35 -7.69
CA ARG A 102 1.04 -6.29 -9.06
C ARG A 102 0.13 -5.07 -9.25
N TRP A 103 -0.55 -4.63 -8.17
CA TRP A 103 -1.65 -3.67 -8.24
C TRP A 103 -1.33 -2.32 -7.60
N LEU A 104 -0.34 -2.28 -6.71
CA LEU A 104 0.02 -1.07 -5.99
C LEU A 104 1.53 -0.98 -5.72
N VAL A 105 1.98 0.26 -5.59
CA VAL A 105 3.31 0.62 -5.09
C VAL A 105 3.12 1.37 -3.77
N MET A 106 3.89 0.99 -2.77
CA MET A 106 3.89 1.64 -1.47
C MET A 106 5.12 2.52 -1.33
N PHE A 107 4.90 3.69 -0.76
CA PHE A 107 5.94 4.65 -0.44
C PHE A 107 5.81 5.07 1.02
N ASP A 108 6.94 5.28 1.66
CA ASP A 108 7.01 5.94 2.96
C ASP A 108 7.55 7.36 2.77
N GLY A 109 6.96 8.33 3.47
CA GLY A 109 7.32 9.73 3.42
C GLY A 109 7.01 10.45 4.73
N PRO A 110 7.39 11.73 4.86
CA PRO A 110 7.15 12.51 6.08
C PRO A 110 5.67 12.58 6.49
N GLY A 111 4.77 12.62 5.50
CA GLY A 111 3.31 12.60 5.69
C GLY A 111 2.72 11.19 5.90
N GLY A 112 3.56 10.17 6.16
CA GLY A 112 3.16 8.78 6.36
C GLY A 112 3.21 7.94 5.09
N ARG A 113 2.65 6.71 5.20
CA ARG A 113 2.63 5.76 4.10
C ARG A 113 1.62 6.14 3.03
N ARG A 114 2.03 6.10 1.77
CA ARG A 114 1.19 6.35 0.60
C ARG A 114 1.16 5.14 -0.32
N CYS A 115 -0.01 4.86 -0.88
CA CYS A 115 -0.20 3.77 -1.82
C CYS A 115 -0.64 4.36 -3.16
N VAL A 116 0.13 4.10 -4.20
CA VAL A 116 -0.23 4.45 -5.58
C VAL A 116 -0.75 3.18 -6.26
N TRP A 117 -1.99 3.21 -6.67
CA TRP A 117 -2.65 2.09 -7.33
C TRP A 117 -2.41 2.12 -8.83
N ARG A 118 -2.47 0.94 -9.45
CA ARG A 118 -2.25 0.79 -10.89
C ARG A 118 -3.14 1.68 -11.74
N ASP A 119 -4.39 1.83 -11.36
CA ASP A 119 -5.40 2.61 -12.07
C ASP A 119 -5.37 4.11 -11.72
N SER A 120 -4.55 4.52 -10.76
CA SER A 120 -4.34 5.93 -10.41
C SER A 120 -3.43 6.67 -11.39
N LEU A 121 -2.68 5.94 -12.22
CA LEU A 121 -1.73 6.50 -13.17
C LEU A 121 -2.00 5.99 -14.60
N PRO A 122 -1.70 6.79 -15.65
CA PRO A 122 -1.68 6.31 -17.01
C PRO A 122 -0.73 5.11 -17.18
N ALA A 123 -1.10 4.17 -18.03
CA ALA A 123 -0.37 2.90 -18.19
C ALA A 123 1.15 3.05 -18.48
N PRO A 124 1.62 4.02 -19.30
CA PRO A 124 3.05 4.24 -19.51
C PRO A 124 3.78 4.63 -18.21
N HIS A 125 3.23 5.59 -17.45
CA HIS A 125 3.81 6.05 -16.19
C HIS A 125 3.80 4.95 -15.13
N TRP A 126 2.75 4.12 -15.08
CA TRP A 126 2.71 2.95 -14.21
C TRP A 126 3.83 1.95 -14.50
N ARG A 127 4.09 1.66 -15.78
CA ARG A 127 5.18 0.74 -16.17
C ARG A 127 6.54 1.29 -15.76
N LEU A 128 6.78 2.58 -16.02
CA LEU A 128 8.01 3.26 -15.66
C LEU A 128 8.22 3.29 -14.14
N LEU A 129 7.18 3.66 -13.40
CA LEU A 129 7.16 3.66 -11.93
C LEU A 129 7.57 2.29 -11.39
N ARG A 130 6.94 1.23 -11.86
CA ARG A 130 7.25 -0.13 -11.40
C ARG A 130 8.67 -0.56 -11.70
N ALA A 131 9.19 -0.22 -12.87
CA ALA A 131 10.55 -0.54 -13.25
C ALA A 131 11.56 0.10 -12.29
N HIS A 132 11.38 1.39 -11.97
CA HIS A 132 12.25 2.12 -11.05
C HIS A 132 12.14 1.61 -9.61
N VAL A 133 10.92 1.39 -9.13
CA VAL A 133 10.72 0.86 -7.76
C VAL A 133 11.30 -0.54 -7.61
N ARG A 134 11.15 -1.40 -8.61
CA ARG A 134 11.74 -2.74 -8.59
C ARG A 134 13.27 -2.67 -8.49
N TRP A 135 13.89 -1.79 -9.27
CA TRP A 135 15.33 -1.59 -9.23
C TRP A 135 15.81 -1.11 -7.85
N HIS A 136 15.10 -0.16 -7.21
CA HIS A 136 15.42 0.33 -5.87
C HIS A 136 15.29 -0.78 -4.82
N VAL A 137 14.18 -1.50 -4.81
CA VAL A 137 13.93 -2.58 -3.83
C VAL A 137 14.95 -3.72 -3.97
N ASP A 138 15.34 -4.07 -5.21
CA ASP A 138 16.33 -5.12 -5.45
C ASP A 138 17.73 -4.66 -5.00
N ARG A 139 18.08 -3.40 -5.20
CA ARG A 139 19.34 -2.81 -4.75
C ARG A 139 19.47 -2.80 -3.23
N ASP A 140 18.44 -2.33 -2.53
CA ASP A 140 18.43 -2.29 -1.05
C ASP A 140 18.56 -3.69 -0.44
N ARG A 141 17.96 -4.71 -1.07
CA ARG A 141 18.11 -6.12 -0.65
C ARG A 141 19.54 -6.62 -0.82
N THR A 142 20.20 -6.23 -1.91
CA THR A 142 21.57 -6.65 -2.19
C THR A 142 22.54 -6.02 -1.18
N GLU A 143 22.36 -4.74 -0.87
CA GLU A 143 23.17 -4.01 0.10
C GLU A 143 22.95 -4.54 1.54
N SER A 144 21.72 -4.85 1.91
CA SER A 144 21.39 -5.45 3.22
C SER A 144 21.87 -6.91 3.37
N GLY A 145 21.94 -7.65 2.26
CA GLY A 145 22.45 -9.03 2.24
C GLY A 145 23.97 -9.12 2.32
N ALA A 146 24.68 -8.16 1.75
CA ALA A 146 26.14 -8.12 1.73
C ALA A 146 26.76 -7.83 3.12
N GLY A 147 26.00 -7.26 4.06
CA GLY A 147 26.45 -6.97 5.43
C GLY A 147 26.42 -8.16 6.40
N ARG A 148 25.84 -9.29 6.03
CA ARG A 148 25.88 -10.52 6.84
C ARG A 148 27.11 -11.33 6.50
N VAL A 149 28.28 -10.93 7.02
CA VAL A 149 29.44 -11.82 7.14
C VAL A 149 28.99 -12.98 8.05
N PRO A 150 29.06 -14.23 7.59
CA PRO A 150 28.79 -15.36 8.48
C PRO A 150 29.79 -15.31 9.64
N ASP A 151 29.24 -15.27 10.85
CA ASP A 151 29.99 -15.33 12.10
C ASP A 151 30.90 -16.57 12.04
N GLN A 152 32.18 -16.34 11.75
CA GLN A 152 33.20 -17.37 11.78
C GLN A 152 33.43 -17.73 13.26
N ARG A 153 32.60 -18.63 13.80
CA ARG A 153 32.93 -19.28 15.09
C ARG A 153 34.27 -20.00 14.96
N PRO A 154 35.29 -19.62 15.74
CA PRO A 154 36.50 -20.39 15.79
C PRO A 154 36.17 -21.79 16.31
N LEU A 155 36.53 -22.80 15.53
CA LEU A 155 36.52 -24.21 15.98
C LEU A 155 37.55 -24.33 17.11
N GLN A 156 37.05 -24.52 18.33
CA GLN A 156 37.85 -24.99 19.49
C GLN A 156 37.79 -26.50 19.57
#